data_2b165cff55af4a28529f0c29bb3166a9
#
_entry.id   2b165cff55af4a28529f0c29bb3166a9
#
_cell.length_a   1.000
_cell.length_b   1.000
_cell.length_c   1.000
_cell.angle_alpha   90.00
_cell.angle_beta   90.00
_cell.angle_gamma   90.00
#
_symmetry.space_group_name_H-M   'P 1'
#
loop_
_entity.id
_entity.type
_entity.pdbx_description
1 polymer ?
#
loop_
_entity_poly.entity_id
_entity_poly.type
_entity_poly.pdbx_seq_one_letter_code
_entity_poly.pdbx_strand_id
1 'polypeptide(L)'
;MRYIILLFVLLTACQLPNNSEQDQALTAEEEAIAKELIQGSFDKIWGGVDSNEIVNYHTDDFIILEHGVVWDNDRIKVYIRGQHQRENRPLRKNRMEYISIEKYGASIQMAYHNYAEFVRADTLVGKRQWLESALAVKTEKGWRLKMMHSTRVPN
;
A
#
# COMPACT_ATOMS: atom_id res chain seq x y z
N MET A 1 -14.20 66.96 38.51
CA MET A 1 -13.64 66.39 37.24
C MET A 1 -13.46 64.91 37.47
N ARG A 2 -14.31 64.09 36.76
CA ARG A 2 -14.27 62.60 36.84
C ARG A 2 -13.61 62.11 35.60
N TYR A 3 -12.44 61.46 35.68
CA TYR A 3 -11.74 60.85 34.55
C TYR A 3 -12.29 59.41 34.37
N ILE A 4 -12.92 59.15 33.20
CA ILE A 4 -13.32 57.82 32.78
C ILE A 4 -12.15 57.21 32.01
N ILE A 5 -11.52 56.20 32.59
CA ILE A 5 -10.48 55.40 31.94
C ILE A 5 -11.19 54.33 31.10
N LEU A 6 -11.14 54.45 29.76
CA LEU A 6 -11.60 53.42 28.83
C LEU A 6 -10.52 52.36 28.69
N LEU A 7 -10.77 51.18 29.21
CA LEU A 7 -9.90 50.02 29.07
C LEU A 7 -10.20 49.36 27.73
N PHE A 8 -9.29 49.51 26.74
CA PHE A 8 -9.33 48.81 25.48
C PHE A 8 -8.80 47.38 25.67
N VAL A 9 -9.68 46.37 25.65
CA VAL A 9 -9.29 44.95 25.62
C VAL A 9 -9.02 44.57 24.18
N LEU A 10 -7.75 44.42 23.81
CA LEU A 10 -7.32 43.85 22.53
C LEU A 10 -7.56 42.33 22.55
N LEU A 11 -8.62 41.86 21.92
CA LEU A 11 -8.84 40.44 21.62
C LEU A 11 -7.93 40.05 20.46
N THR A 12 -6.74 39.52 20.77
CA THR A 12 -5.92 38.79 19.78
C THR A 12 -6.59 37.47 19.46
N ALA A 13 -7.32 37.41 18.36
CA ALA A 13 -7.80 36.17 17.81
C ALA A 13 -6.58 35.37 17.32
N CYS A 14 -6.22 34.30 18.04
CA CYS A 14 -5.32 33.27 17.50
C CYS A 14 -6.00 32.65 16.30
N GLN A 15 -5.56 33.03 15.10
CA GLN A 15 -5.87 32.27 13.89
C GLN A 15 -5.10 30.96 13.98
N LEU A 16 -5.81 29.87 14.22
CA LEU A 16 -5.27 28.51 14.03
C LEU A 16 -4.85 28.38 12.57
N PRO A 17 -3.67 27.81 12.27
CA PRO A 17 -3.28 27.56 10.89
C PRO A 17 -4.34 26.67 10.24
N ASN A 18 -4.96 27.19 9.19
CA ASN A 18 -5.92 26.45 8.38
C ASN A 18 -5.09 25.43 7.59
N ASN A 19 -4.95 24.21 8.13
CA ASN A 19 -4.31 23.09 7.44
C ASN A 19 -5.23 22.59 6.32
N SER A 20 -5.34 23.39 5.26
CA SER A 20 -6.10 23.05 4.05
C SER A 20 -5.41 22.00 3.16
N GLU A 21 -4.31 21.39 3.59
CA GLU A 21 -3.66 20.27 2.88
C GLU A 21 -4.31 18.90 3.17
N GLN A 22 -5.30 18.84 4.08
CA GLN A 22 -5.75 17.56 4.64
C GLN A 22 -6.84 16.83 3.85
N ASP A 23 -7.48 17.48 2.84
CA ASP A 23 -8.64 16.86 2.17
C ASP A 23 -8.66 17.10 0.64
N GLN A 24 -7.54 16.90 -0.04
CA GLN A 24 -7.66 16.72 -1.50
C GLN A 24 -8.23 15.33 -1.77
N ALA A 25 -9.42 15.29 -2.37
CA ALA A 25 -10.04 14.05 -2.80
C ALA A 25 -9.09 13.23 -3.69
N LEU A 26 -9.17 11.92 -3.59
CA LEU A 26 -8.43 10.99 -4.46
C LEU A 26 -8.78 11.30 -5.93
N THR A 27 -7.75 11.59 -6.74
CA THR A 27 -7.94 11.79 -8.18
C THR A 27 -8.01 10.45 -8.91
N ALA A 28 -8.60 10.44 -10.10
CA ALA A 28 -8.64 9.24 -10.95
C ALA A 28 -7.23 8.75 -11.33
N GLU A 29 -6.27 9.66 -11.48
CA GLU A 29 -4.86 9.32 -11.74
C GLU A 29 -4.22 8.63 -10.52
N GLU A 30 -4.42 9.18 -9.32
CA GLU A 30 -3.91 8.59 -8.07
C GLU A 30 -4.54 7.23 -7.79
N GLU A 31 -5.83 7.06 -8.08
CA GLU A 31 -6.50 5.77 -7.98
C GLU A 31 -5.89 4.74 -8.94
N ALA A 32 -5.62 5.13 -10.19
CA ALA A 32 -4.98 4.26 -11.18
C ALA A 32 -3.56 3.89 -10.74
N ILE A 33 -2.77 4.83 -10.22
CA ILE A 33 -1.44 4.58 -9.67
C ILE A 33 -1.50 3.61 -8.48
N ALA A 34 -2.45 3.80 -7.56
CA ALA A 34 -2.62 2.93 -6.40
C ALA A 34 -2.94 1.48 -6.82
N LYS A 35 -3.82 1.30 -7.80
CA LYS A 35 -4.14 -0.01 -8.37
C LYS A 35 -2.93 -0.66 -9.05
N GLU A 36 -2.17 0.11 -9.82
CA GLU A 36 -0.94 -0.36 -10.49
C GLU A 36 0.15 -0.75 -9.49
N LEU A 37 0.31 0.00 -8.39
CA LEU A 37 1.26 -0.36 -7.33
C LEU A 37 0.96 -1.74 -6.76
N ILE A 38 -0.29 -2.05 -6.49
CA ILE A 38 -0.69 -3.37 -5.98
C ILE A 38 -0.52 -4.44 -7.06
N GLN A 39 -1.18 -4.27 -8.21
CA GLN A 39 -1.15 -5.29 -9.27
C GLN A 39 0.28 -5.54 -9.76
N GLY A 40 1.05 -4.47 -10.04
CA GLY A 40 2.43 -4.57 -10.51
C GLY A 40 3.36 -5.21 -9.48
N SER A 41 3.22 -4.88 -8.19
CA SER A 41 3.97 -5.55 -7.11
C SER A 41 3.72 -7.07 -7.14
N PHE A 42 2.45 -7.48 -7.25
CA PHE A 42 2.11 -8.91 -7.32
C PHE A 42 2.59 -9.57 -8.62
N ASP A 43 2.50 -8.89 -9.75
CA ASP A 43 2.92 -9.44 -11.04
C ASP A 43 4.44 -9.56 -11.15
N LYS A 44 5.19 -8.56 -10.65
CA LYS A 44 6.65 -8.52 -10.81
C LYS A 44 7.39 -9.22 -9.68
N ILE A 45 7.06 -8.90 -8.41
CA ILE A 45 7.80 -9.43 -7.27
C ILE A 45 7.34 -10.86 -6.95
N TRP A 46 6.03 -11.07 -6.78
CA TRP A 46 5.51 -12.36 -6.30
C TRP A 46 5.24 -13.37 -7.42
N GLY A 47 4.66 -12.93 -8.53
CA GLY A 47 4.40 -13.75 -9.72
C GLY A 47 5.64 -13.96 -10.58
N GLY A 48 6.32 -12.86 -10.93
CA GLY A 48 7.56 -12.86 -11.71
C GLY A 48 8.77 -13.37 -10.94
N VAL A 49 8.69 -13.32 -9.59
CA VAL A 49 9.79 -13.76 -8.69
C VAL A 49 11.06 -12.92 -8.92
N ASP A 50 10.89 -11.62 -9.13
CA ASP A 50 12.01 -10.69 -9.33
C ASP A 50 12.18 -9.76 -8.14
N SER A 51 13.24 -9.99 -7.37
CA SER A 51 13.59 -9.15 -6.21
C SER A 51 14.15 -7.77 -6.58
N ASN A 52 14.58 -7.55 -7.84
CA ASN A 52 15.06 -6.25 -8.29
C ASN A 52 13.91 -5.25 -8.44
N GLU A 53 12.70 -5.74 -8.65
CA GLU A 53 11.51 -4.92 -8.75
C GLU A 53 11.04 -4.33 -7.41
N ILE A 54 11.54 -4.82 -6.27
CA ILE A 54 11.17 -4.31 -4.94
C ILE A 54 11.32 -2.78 -4.86
N VAL A 55 12.41 -2.22 -5.38
CA VAL A 55 12.70 -0.78 -5.33
C VAL A 55 11.71 0.08 -6.15
N ASN A 56 10.99 -0.54 -7.09
CA ASN A 56 10.01 0.12 -7.93
C ASN A 56 8.63 0.20 -7.28
N TYR A 57 8.35 -0.68 -6.32
CA TYR A 57 7.03 -0.80 -5.68
C TYR A 57 7.04 -0.48 -4.19
N HIS A 58 8.11 -0.78 -3.47
CA HIS A 58 8.18 -0.65 -2.02
C HIS A 58 9.03 0.54 -1.59
N THR A 59 8.72 1.10 -0.40
CA THR A 59 9.68 1.96 0.32
C THR A 59 10.83 1.12 0.88
N ASP A 60 11.94 1.77 1.23
CA ASP A 60 13.11 1.07 1.80
C ASP A 60 12.76 0.37 3.13
N ASP A 61 11.84 0.94 3.89
CA ASP A 61 11.35 0.44 5.19
C ASP A 61 9.96 -0.21 5.09
N PHE A 62 9.64 -0.77 3.92
CA PHE A 62 8.40 -1.51 3.72
C PHE A 62 8.29 -2.72 4.63
N ILE A 63 7.07 -2.96 5.12
CA ILE A 63 6.72 -4.18 5.86
C ILE A 63 5.42 -4.79 5.34
N ILE A 64 5.32 -6.12 5.42
CA ILE A 64 4.06 -6.84 5.30
C ILE A 64 3.81 -7.64 6.57
N LEU A 65 2.60 -7.51 7.12
CA LEU A 65 2.11 -8.32 8.23
C LEU A 65 1.37 -9.52 7.64
N GLU A 66 1.97 -10.70 7.71
CA GLU A 66 1.40 -11.90 7.12
C GLU A 66 1.39 -13.05 8.14
N HIS A 67 0.21 -13.58 8.44
CA HIS A 67 0.02 -14.72 9.33
C HIS A 67 0.75 -14.63 10.68
N GLY A 68 0.71 -13.44 11.30
CA GLY A 68 1.36 -13.17 12.58
C GLY A 68 2.88 -12.96 12.50
N VAL A 69 3.42 -12.83 11.30
CA VAL A 69 4.86 -12.60 11.07
C VAL A 69 5.07 -11.30 10.30
N VAL A 70 6.09 -10.55 10.69
CA VAL A 70 6.53 -9.35 9.96
C VAL A 70 7.56 -9.74 8.91
N TRP A 71 7.32 -9.32 7.67
CA TRP A 71 8.25 -9.44 6.56
C TRP A 71 8.69 -8.04 6.13
N ASP A 72 9.97 -7.83 6.03
CA ASP A 72 10.59 -6.67 5.40
C ASP A 72 11.09 -7.02 3.98
N ASN A 73 11.66 -6.02 3.29
CA ASN A 73 12.21 -6.21 1.96
C ASN A 73 13.31 -7.30 1.91
N ASP A 74 14.13 -7.43 2.96
CA ASP A 74 15.21 -8.42 2.96
C ASP A 74 14.67 -9.84 3.13
N ARG A 75 13.66 -10.02 3.97
CA ARG A 75 12.96 -11.31 4.08
C ARG A 75 12.27 -11.69 2.77
N ILE A 76 11.66 -10.72 2.08
CA ILE A 76 11.06 -10.94 0.75
C ILE A 76 12.14 -11.39 -0.26
N LYS A 77 13.31 -10.74 -0.30
CA LYS A 77 14.43 -11.17 -1.16
C LYS A 77 14.88 -12.60 -0.86
N VAL A 78 14.95 -12.99 0.43
CA VAL A 78 15.26 -14.37 0.82
C VAL A 78 14.23 -15.35 0.29
N TYR A 79 12.94 -15.03 0.46
CA TYR A 79 11.84 -15.84 -0.07
C TYR A 79 11.93 -15.99 -1.60
N ILE A 80 12.15 -14.90 -2.33
CA ILE A 80 12.26 -14.89 -3.79
C ILE A 80 13.41 -15.80 -4.26
N ARG A 81 14.59 -15.70 -3.63
CA ARG A 81 15.71 -16.61 -3.93
C ARG A 81 15.32 -18.08 -3.74
N GLY A 82 14.59 -18.41 -2.68
CA GLY A 82 14.08 -19.76 -2.46
C GLY A 82 13.11 -20.23 -3.52
N GLN A 83 12.29 -19.30 -4.07
CA GLN A 83 11.37 -19.64 -5.18
C GLN A 83 12.11 -19.96 -6.50
N HIS A 84 13.23 -19.29 -6.78
CA HIS A 84 14.06 -19.58 -7.95
C HIS A 84 14.66 -21.00 -7.93
N GLN A 85 14.95 -21.54 -6.74
CA GLN A 85 15.51 -22.88 -6.58
C GLN A 85 14.48 -24.01 -6.72
N ARG A 86 13.18 -23.67 -6.79
CA ARG A 86 12.11 -24.68 -6.89
C ARG A 86 11.93 -25.14 -8.32
N GLU A 87 12.21 -26.40 -8.57
CA GLU A 87 11.83 -27.05 -9.82
C GLU A 87 10.32 -27.07 -9.99
N ASN A 88 9.86 -26.87 -11.24
CA ASN A 88 8.44 -26.93 -11.58
C ASN A 88 7.54 -25.98 -10.77
N ARG A 89 8.06 -24.79 -10.39
CA ARG A 89 7.26 -23.76 -9.71
C ARG A 89 6.06 -23.37 -10.59
N PRO A 90 4.82 -23.38 -10.05
CA PRO A 90 3.70 -22.88 -10.82
C PRO A 90 3.80 -21.37 -11.04
N LEU A 91 3.36 -20.90 -12.18
CA LEU A 91 3.14 -19.47 -12.43
C LEU A 91 2.00 -18.98 -11.53
N ARG A 92 2.24 -17.91 -10.80
CA ARG A 92 1.23 -17.22 -9.99
C ARG A 92 0.66 -16.06 -10.78
N LYS A 93 -0.66 -16.01 -10.92
CA LYS A 93 -1.41 -14.88 -11.49
C LYS A 93 -2.33 -14.33 -10.43
N ASN A 94 -2.29 -13.01 -10.23
CA ASN A 94 -3.13 -12.35 -9.24
C ASN A 94 -4.17 -11.45 -9.92
N ARG A 95 -5.35 -11.35 -9.30
CA ARG A 95 -6.43 -10.43 -9.66
C ARG A 95 -6.97 -9.78 -8.40
N MET A 96 -7.08 -8.47 -8.42
CA MET A 96 -7.57 -7.68 -7.28
C MET A 96 -9.02 -7.26 -7.49
N GLU A 97 -9.82 -7.32 -6.41
CA GLU A 97 -11.13 -6.70 -6.31
C GLU A 97 -11.09 -5.72 -5.15
N TYR A 98 -11.14 -4.42 -5.47
CA TYR A 98 -11.00 -3.36 -4.47
C TYR A 98 -12.31 -3.17 -3.72
N ILE A 99 -12.21 -3.07 -2.38
CA ILE A 99 -13.29 -2.75 -1.46
C ILE A 99 -13.34 -1.23 -1.25
N SER A 100 -12.17 -0.62 -0.99
CA SER A 100 -12.01 0.83 -0.85
C SER A 100 -10.62 1.27 -1.28
N ILE A 101 -10.53 2.50 -1.79
CA ILE A 101 -9.28 3.24 -2.04
C ILE A 101 -9.53 4.65 -1.55
N GLU A 102 -8.83 5.09 -0.54
CA GLU A 102 -9.05 6.36 0.14
C GLU A 102 -7.73 7.10 0.31
N LYS A 103 -7.76 8.43 0.10
CA LYS A 103 -6.58 9.28 0.23
C LYS A 103 -6.65 10.08 1.53
N TYR A 104 -5.53 10.12 2.24
CA TYR A 104 -5.33 10.88 3.45
C TYR A 104 -4.00 11.66 3.33
N GLY A 105 -4.08 12.92 2.91
CA GLY A 105 -2.91 13.75 2.65
C GLY A 105 -1.96 13.12 1.62
N ALA A 106 -0.73 12.82 2.03
CA ALA A 106 0.30 12.18 1.19
C ALA A 106 0.26 10.64 1.22
N SER A 107 -0.86 10.04 1.65
CA SER A 107 -1.02 8.59 1.77
C SER A 107 -2.30 8.13 1.07
N ILE A 108 -2.27 6.90 0.53
CA ILE A 108 -3.44 6.21 -0.01
C ILE A 108 -3.57 4.88 0.71
N GLN A 109 -4.72 4.68 1.34
CA GLN A 109 -5.10 3.41 1.96
C GLN A 109 -5.98 2.61 1.00
N MET A 110 -5.71 1.32 0.90
CA MET A 110 -6.44 0.39 0.05
C MET A 110 -6.89 -0.82 0.86
N ALA A 111 -8.09 -1.31 0.58
CA ALA A 111 -8.58 -2.60 1.05
C ALA A 111 -9.10 -3.39 -0.15
N TYR A 112 -8.74 -4.68 -0.26
CA TYR A 112 -9.07 -5.47 -1.44
C TYR A 112 -9.04 -6.97 -1.17
N HIS A 113 -9.76 -7.71 -2.00
CA HIS A 113 -9.59 -9.14 -2.16
C HIS A 113 -8.50 -9.43 -3.19
N ASN A 114 -7.56 -10.30 -2.84
CA ASN A 114 -6.52 -10.78 -3.73
C ASN A 114 -6.78 -12.25 -4.06
N TYR A 115 -7.11 -12.52 -5.31
CA TYR A 115 -7.31 -13.87 -5.83
C TYR A 115 -6.07 -14.30 -6.60
N ALA A 116 -5.49 -15.44 -6.24
CA ALA A 116 -4.35 -16.01 -6.95
C ALA A 116 -4.69 -17.36 -7.57
N GLU A 117 -4.32 -17.50 -8.85
CA GLU A 117 -4.31 -18.74 -9.57
C GLU A 117 -2.88 -19.23 -9.75
N PHE A 118 -2.67 -20.51 -9.55
CA PHE A 118 -1.39 -21.16 -9.74
C PHE A 118 -1.50 -22.12 -10.93
N VAL A 119 -0.72 -21.85 -11.98
CA VAL A 119 -0.77 -22.58 -13.25
C VAL A 119 0.57 -23.26 -13.51
N ARG A 120 0.54 -24.53 -13.92
CA ARG A 120 1.73 -25.31 -14.32
C ARG A 120 1.43 -26.06 -15.59
N ALA A 121 2.28 -25.90 -16.61
CA ALA A 121 2.08 -26.53 -17.93
C ALA A 121 0.61 -26.37 -18.40
N ASP A 122 0.12 -25.13 -18.42
CA ASP A 122 -1.23 -24.71 -18.79
C ASP A 122 -2.37 -25.32 -17.97
N THR A 123 -2.04 -26.03 -16.90
CA THR A 123 -3.03 -26.63 -15.98
C THR A 123 -3.13 -25.81 -14.70
N LEU A 124 -4.36 -25.46 -14.31
CA LEU A 124 -4.64 -24.84 -13.02
C LEU A 124 -4.41 -25.86 -11.89
N VAL A 125 -3.39 -25.62 -11.07
CA VAL A 125 -2.99 -26.54 -9.98
C VAL A 125 -3.40 -26.04 -8.60
N GLY A 126 -3.92 -24.82 -8.49
CA GLY A 126 -4.41 -24.30 -7.24
C GLY A 126 -4.99 -22.90 -7.33
N LYS A 127 -5.85 -22.56 -6.36
CA LYS A 127 -6.37 -21.21 -6.14
C LYS A 127 -6.18 -20.82 -4.67
N ARG A 128 -6.01 -19.54 -4.42
CA ARG A 128 -5.94 -18.97 -3.07
C ARG A 128 -6.60 -17.61 -3.08
N GLN A 129 -7.09 -17.22 -1.92
CA GLN A 129 -7.65 -15.89 -1.69
C GLN A 129 -7.09 -15.30 -0.41
N TRP A 130 -6.84 -14.01 -0.44
CA TRP A 130 -6.51 -13.21 0.73
C TRP A 130 -7.43 -11.99 0.82
N LEU A 131 -7.68 -11.56 2.04
CA LEU A 131 -8.21 -10.24 2.34
C LEU A 131 -7.03 -9.40 2.80
N GLU A 132 -6.80 -8.30 2.11
CA GLU A 132 -5.59 -7.51 2.28
C GLU A 132 -5.91 -6.03 2.42
N SER A 133 -5.04 -5.32 3.12
CA SER A 133 -4.97 -3.87 3.11
C SER A 133 -3.55 -3.40 2.83
N ALA A 134 -3.42 -2.22 2.23
CA ALA A 134 -2.14 -1.63 1.92
C ALA A 134 -2.16 -0.12 2.16
N LEU A 135 -1.01 0.42 2.52
CA LEU A 135 -0.73 1.84 2.61
C LEU A 135 0.33 2.20 1.59
N ALA A 136 0.00 3.07 0.65
CA ALA A 136 0.95 3.72 -0.23
C ALA A 136 1.24 5.14 0.28
N VAL A 137 2.49 5.59 0.12
CA VAL A 137 2.93 6.94 0.48
C VAL A 137 3.63 7.60 -0.70
N LYS A 138 3.50 8.91 -0.79
CA LYS A 138 4.20 9.70 -1.80
C LYS A 138 5.65 9.91 -1.36
N THR A 139 6.60 9.53 -2.22
CA THR A 139 8.03 9.70 -2.02
C THR A 139 8.61 10.61 -3.12
N GLU A 140 9.89 10.97 -3.02
CA GLU A 140 10.60 11.68 -4.11
C GLU A 140 10.65 10.87 -5.42
N LYS A 141 10.55 9.54 -5.32
CA LYS A 141 10.54 8.61 -6.48
C LYS A 141 9.13 8.25 -6.94
N GLY A 142 8.09 9.00 -6.51
CA GLY A 142 6.69 8.71 -6.76
C GLY A 142 6.03 7.88 -5.66
N TRP A 143 4.85 7.35 -5.92
CA TRP A 143 4.12 6.54 -4.96
C TRP A 143 4.80 5.18 -4.73
N ARG A 144 4.85 4.72 -3.47
CA ARG A 144 5.41 3.42 -3.07
C ARG A 144 4.57 2.80 -1.96
N LEU A 145 4.50 1.47 -1.94
CA LEU A 145 3.90 0.72 -0.83
C LEU A 145 4.79 0.85 0.40
N LYS A 146 4.20 1.27 1.51
CA LYS A 146 4.85 1.43 2.81
C LYS A 146 4.55 0.25 3.73
N MET A 147 3.33 -0.26 3.65
CA MET A 147 2.88 -1.36 4.48
C MET A 147 1.79 -2.16 3.76
N MET A 148 1.76 -3.45 4.01
CA MET A 148 0.64 -4.33 3.68
C MET A 148 0.26 -5.17 4.90
N HIS A 149 -1.01 -5.56 4.95
CA HIS A 149 -1.51 -6.59 5.84
C HIS A 149 -2.25 -7.64 5.01
N SER A 150 -1.91 -8.90 5.21
CA SER A 150 -2.44 -10.01 4.43
C SER A 150 -3.00 -11.09 5.36
N THR A 151 -4.26 -11.44 5.17
CA THR A 151 -4.92 -12.53 5.86
C THR A 151 -5.47 -13.51 4.85
N ARG A 152 -5.02 -14.75 4.90
CA ARG A 152 -5.51 -15.79 4.02
C ARG A 152 -6.96 -16.14 4.38
N VAL A 153 -7.83 -16.17 3.36
CA VAL A 153 -9.21 -16.64 3.50
C VAL A 153 -9.19 -18.17 3.49
N PRO A 154 -9.78 -18.85 4.50
CA PRO A 154 -9.94 -20.31 4.46
C PRO A 154 -10.74 -20.76 3.24
N ASN A 155 -10.35 -21.89 2.67
CA ASN A 155 -11.11 -22.52 1.56
C ASN A 155 -12.32 -23.25 2.11
#